data_90e02be5118b0f33ee020f4c2183d8c1
#
_entry.id   90e02be5118b0f33ee020f4c2183d8c1
#
_cell.length_a   1.000
_cell.length_b   1.000
_cell.length_c   1.000
_cell.angle_alpha   90.00
_cell.angle_beta   90.00
_cell.angle_gamma   90.00
#
_symmetry.space_group_name_H-M   'P 1'
#
loop_
_entity.id
_entity.type
_entity.pdbx_description
1 polymer ?
#
loop_
_entity_poly.entity_id
_entity_poly.type
_entity_poly.pdbx_seq_one_letter_code
_entity_poly.pdbx_strand_id
1 'polypeptide(L)'
;LQRWEFASLLNENVDLVLQGHEHAYARMTQWEGGKRIPPIYTVSHCYPKFYRVQFDDRFDRFCTGTQIYQHIALHGDTLSMNAYDARTGNLYDRVDLVKGMHDHPTIIDRGKDIPEILDFTPRPGNKKDAAFAERIRAYKAKKGLKPKSVNRSL
;
A
#
# COMPACT_ATOMS: atom_id res chain seq x y z
N LEU A 1 -2.82 -10.94 -6.03
CA LEU A 1 -1.39 -11.25 -5.83
C LEU A 1 -1.16 -12.72 -6.13
N GLN A 2 -0.61 -13.04 -7.31
CA GLN A 2 -0.16 -14.40 -7.69
C GLN A 2 1.11 -14.75 -6.90
N ARG A 3 0.97 -14.76 -5.58
CA ARG A 3 2.09 -14.93 -4.65
C ARG A 3 2.54 -16.39 -4.52
N TRP A 4 1.59 -17.31 -4.67
CA TRP A 4 1.79 -18.69 -4.22
C TRP A 4 2.68 -19.53 -5.14
N GLU A 5 2.66 -19.26 -6.45
CA GLU A 5 3.40 -20.05 -7.44
C GLU A 5 4.88 -19.63 -7.56
N PHE A 6 5.20 -18.38 -7.24
CA PHE A 6 6.55 -17.82 -7.42
C PHE A 6 7.20 -17.34 -6.12
N ALA A 7 6.52 -17.47 -5.00
CA ALA A 7 6.96 -16.85 -3.74
C ALA A 7 8.37 -17.29 -3.32
N SER A 8 8.71 -18.58 -3.46
CA SER A 8 10.04 -19.09 -3.11
C SER A 8 11.14 -18.47 -3.96
N LEU A 9 10.95 -18.40 -5.27
CA LEU A 9 11.92 -17.79 -6.20
C LEU A 9 12.07 -16.28 -5.96
N LEU A 10 10.97 -15.59 -5.68
CA LEU A 10 11.00 -14.15 -5.43
C LEU A 10 11.64 -13.83 -4.07
N ASN A 11 11.37 -14.62 -3.05
CA ASN A 11 11.88 -14.36 -1.70
C ASN A 11 13.41 -14.46 -1.59
N GLU A 12 14.05 -15.25 -2.43
CA GLU A 12 15.50 -15.46 -2.38
C GLU A 12 16.29 -14.47 -3.23
N ASN A 13 15.70 -13.91 -4.28
CA ASN A 13 16.44 -13.23 -5.33
C ASN A 13 15.92 -11.84 -5.71
N VAL A 14 14.82 -11.37 -5.12
CA VAL A 14 14.14 -10.15 -5.52
C VAL A 14 13.93 -9.22 -4.34
N ASP A 15 14.32 -7.96 -4.51
CA ASP A 15 14.15 -6.92 -3.49
C ASP A 15 12.77 -6.25 -3.54
N LEU A 16 12.24 -6.05 -4.75
CA LEU A 16 10.99 -5.33 -5.00
C LEU A 16 10.19 -6.00 -6.11
N VAL A 17 8.91 -6.22 -5.85
CA VAL A 17 7.94 -6.75 -6.82
C VAL A 17 6.88 -5.69 -7.10
N LEU A 18 6.85 -5.22 -8.36
CA LEU A 18 5.85 -4.27 -8.83
C LEU A 18 4.75 -5.02 -9.57
N GLN A 19 3.50 -4.76 -9.20
CA GLN A 19 2.33 -5.38 -9.78
C GLN A 19 1.29 -4.32 -10.17
N GLY A 20 0.52 -4.65 -11.22
CA GLY A 20 -0.64 -3.90 -11.66
C GLY A 20 -1.93 -4.72 -11.51
N HIS A 21 -2.89 -4.45 -12.40
CA HIS A 21 -4.19 -5.12 -12.55
C HIS A 21 -5.22 -4.77 -11.47
N GLU A 22 -4.88 -4.80 -10.19
CA GLU A 22 -5.76 -4.33 -9.12
C GLU A 22 -5.78 -2.81 -9.11
N HIS A 23 -6.97 -2.21 -9.26
CA HIS A 23 -7.10 -0.75 -9.31
C HIS A 23 -7.12 -0.15 -7.90
N ALA A 24 -6.07 -0.37 -7.17
CA ALA A 24 -5.79 0.14 -5.84
C ALA A 24 -4.28 0.18 -5.59
N TYR A 25 -3.87 0.88 -4.55
CA TYR A 25 -2.51 0.79 -4.03
C TYR A 25 -2.49 -0.08 -2.79
N ALA A 26 -1.54 -1.01 -2.74
CA ALA A 26 -1.21 -1.73 -1.52
C ALA A 26 0.29 -2.05 -1.50
N ARG A 27 0.89 -1.98 -0.31
CA ARG A 27 2.25 -2.44 -0.06
C ARG A 27 2.23 -3.50 1.03
N MET A 28 3.07 -4.51 0.85
CA MET A 28 3.24 -5.58 1.81
C MET A 28 4.71 -5.98 1.88
N THR A 29 5.20 -6.24 3.07
CA THR A 29 6.48 -6.89 3.33
C THR A 29 6.27 -8.17 4.10
N GLN A 30 7.25 -9.04 4.13
CA GLN A 30 7.23 -10.22 4.97
C GLN A 30 7.83 -9.92 6.34
N TRP A 31 7.55 -10.76 7.33
CA TRP A 31 8.09 -10.66 8.66
C TRP A 31 8.75 -11.97 9.06
N GLU A 32 9.98 -11.88 9.57
CA GLU A 32 10.72 -12.99 10.11
C GLU A 32 11.50 -12.51 11.34
N GLY A 33 11.41 -13.23 12.47
CA GLY A 33 12.10 -12.87 13.70
C GLY A 33 11.79 -11.45 14.21
N GLY A 34 10.58 -10.92 13.95
CA GLY A 34 10.19 -9.56 14.32
C GLY A 34 10.75 -8.44 13.43
N LYS A 35 11.42 -8.80 12.34
CA LYS A 35 11.95 -7.85 11.34
C LYS A 35 11.22 -8.00 10.02
N ARG A 36 11.13 -6.89 9.27
CA ARG A 36 10.67 -6.90 7.88
C ARG A 36 11.77 -7.46 6.99
N ILE A 37 11.39 -8.37 6.09
CA ILE A 37 12.31 -8.96 5.12
C ILE A 37 11.79 -8.75 3.68
N PRO A 38 12.69 -8.73 2.66
CA PRO A 38 12.29 -8.64 1.27
C PRO A 38 11.54 -9.92 0.79
N PRO A 39 10.87 -9.84 -0.35
CA PRO A 39 10.71 -8.65 -1.17
C PRO A 39 9.65 -7.68 -0.63
N ILE A 40 9.79 -6.41 -1.03
CA ILE A 40 8.71 -5.43 -0.90
C ILE A 40 7.73 -5.72 -2.05
N TYR A 41 6.52 -6.14 -1.74
CA TYR A 41 5.45 -6.29 -2.73
C TYR A 41 4.62 -5.03 -2.79
N THR A 42 4.41 -4.50 -3.99
CA THR A 42 3.49 -3.38 -4.18
C THR A 42 2.63 -3.58 -5.42
N VAL A 43 1.40 -3.15 -5.31
CA VAL A 43 0.45 -3.04 -6.41
C VAL A 43 -0.03 -1.60 -6.51
N SER A 44 -0.12 -1.07 -7.71
CA SER A 44 -0.67 0.25 -7.93
C SER A 44 -1.29 0.39 -9.31
N HIS A 45 -1.98 1.52 -9.52
CA HIS A 45 -2.61 1.83 -10.79
C HIS A 45 -2.64 3.33 -11.04
N CYS A 46 -2.68 3.71 -12.31
CA CYS A 46 -2.82 5.09 -12.76
C CYS A 46 -4.18 5.38 -13.43
N TYR A 47 -5.11 4.42 -13.47
CA TYR A 47 -6.40 4.55 -14.15
C TYR A 47 -7.49 5.07 -13.20
N PRO A 48 -8.44 5.91 -13.64
CA PRO A 48 -9.46 6.50 -12.77
C PRO A 48 -10.46 5.51 -12.14
N LYS A 49 -10.58 4.31 -12.69
CA LYS A 49 -11.48 3.29 -12.17
C LYS A 49 -10.88 2.62 -10.94
N PHE A 50 -11.66 2.54 -9.87
CA PHE A 50 -11.27 1.87 -8.63
C PHE A 50 -12.06 0.57 -8.45
N TYR A 51 -11.38 -0.47 -7.95
CA TYR A 51 -12.03 -1.72 -7.59
C TYR A 51 -12.35 -1.76 -6.09
N ARG A 52 -13.36 -2.54 -5.76
CA ARG A 52 -13.67 -2.91 -4.38
C ARG A 52 -12.74 -4.05 -3.97
N VAL A 53 -11.56 -3.70 -3.52
CA VAL A 53 -10.54 -4.67 -3.11
C VAL A 53 -10.85 -5.28 -1.75
N GLN A 54 -10.27 -6.43 -1.47
CA GLN A 54 -10.30 -7.01 -0.14
C GLN A 54 -9.23 -6.37 0.73
N PHE A 55 -9.59 -6.03 1.97
CA PHE A 55 -8.63 -5.65 2.97
C PHE A 55 -7.91 -6.89 3.49
N ASP A 56 -6.59 -6.79 3.62
CA ASP A 56 -5.75 -7.86 4.14
C ASP A 56 -4.91 -7.29 5.28
N ASP A 57 -4.93 -7.96 6.43
CA ASP A 57 -4.16 -7.56 7.61
C ASP A 57 -2.63 -7.62 7.38
N ARG A 58 -2.20 -8.29 6.31
CA ARG A 58 -0.79 -8.34 5.89
C ARG A 58 -0.33 -7.08 5.17
N PHE A 59 -1.24 -6.20 4.75
CA PHE A 59 -0.85 -4.96 4.10
C PHE A 59 -0.22 -3.99 5.11
N ASP A 60 0.99 -3.54 4.81
CA ASP A 60 1.64 -2.46 5.54
C ASP A 60 0.95 -1.13 5.26
N ARG A 61 0.59 -0.91 4.00
CA ARG A 61 -0.10 0.29 3.49
C ARG A 61 -1.17 -0.09 2.48
N PHE A 62 -2.24 0.66 2.49
CA PHE A 62 -3.36 0.48 1.59
C PHE A 62 -3.98 1.83 1.21
N CYS A 63 -4.42 1.98 -0.06
CA CYS A 63 -5.09 3.19 -0.54
C CYS A 63 -6.25 2.82 -1.44
N THR A 64 -7.33 3.57 -1.33
CA THR A 64 -8.45 3.56 -2.28
C THR A 64 -9.01 4.96 -2.49
N GLY A 65 -9.58 5.23 -3.66
CA GLY A 65 -10.19 6.52 -3.99
C GLY A 65 -9.24 7.55 -4.59
N THR A 66 -7.98 7.20 -4.84
CA THR A 66 -7.03 8.02 -5.59
C THR A 66 -6.07 7.17 -6.39
N GLN A 67 -5.38 7.78 -7.35
CA GLN A 67 -4.33 7.15 -8.14
C GLN A 67 -2.99 7.37 -7.47
N ILE A 68 -2.19 6.32 -7.38
CA ILE A 68 -0.85 6.37 -6.79
C ILE A 68 0.17 5.98 -7.84
N TYR A 69 1.22 6.76 -8.00
CA TYR A 69 2.39 6.40 -8.79
C TYR A 69 3.62 6.27 -7.92
N GLN A 70 4.58 5.46 -8.35
CA GLN A 70 5.82 5.25 -7.62
C GLN A 70 6.99 5.90 -8.35
N HIS A 71 7.89 6.45 -7.55
CA HIS A 71 9.24 6.83 -7.94
C HIS A 71 10.22 5.93 -7.19
N ILE A 72 11.00 5.17 -7.94
CA ILE A 72 12.00 4.25 -7.40
C ILE A 72 13.38 4.82 -7.70
N ALA A 73 14.19 4.95 -6.66
CA ALA A 73 15.56 5.41 -6.75
C ALA A 73 16.52 4.37 -6.16
N LEU A 74 17.64 4.18 -6.83
CA LEU A 74 18.77 3.40 -6.35
C LEU A 74 19.91 4.34 -6.06
N HIS A 75 20.43 4.30 -4.84
CA HIS A 75 21.57 5.11 -4.42
C HIS A 75 22.49 4.28 -3.52
N GLY A 76 23.66 3.91 -4.06
CA GLY A 76 24.54 2.95 -3.40
C GLY A 76 23.78 1.65 -3.07
N ASP A 77 23.81 1.26 -1.81
CA ASP A 77 23.16 0.05 -1.31
C ASP A 77 21.68 0.24 -0.94
N THR A 78 21.10 1.38 -1.25
CA THR A 78 19.73 1.72 -0.86
C THR A 78 18.81 1.78 -2.06
N LEU A 79 17.74 1.00 -2.01
CA LEU A 79 16.57 1.13 -2.87
C LEU A 79 15.50 1.90 -2.10
N SER A 80 15.09 3.06 -2.61
CA SER A 80 13.98 3.85 -2.07
C SER A 80 12.78 3.79 -3.00
N MET A 81 11.64 3.37 -2.48
CA MET A 81 10.36 3.47 -3.18
C MET A 81 9.52 4.56 -2.52
N ASN A 82 9.20 5.60 -3.27
CA ASN A 82 8.31 6.68 -2.87
C ASN A 82 7.03 6.59 -3.68
N ALA A 83 5.88 6.57 -3.03
CA ALA A 83 4.57 6.56 -3.67
C ALA A 83 3.86 7.89 -3.43
N TYR A 84 3.29 8.47 -4.48
CA TYR A 84 2.67 9.78 -4.46
C TYR A 84 1.22 9.73 -4.91
N ASP A 85 0.37 10.53 -4.27
CA ASP A 85 -0.98 10.80 -4.77
C ASP A 85 -0.88 11.62 -6.07
N ALA A 86 -1.35 11.04 -7.17
CA ALA A 86 -1.25 11.67 -8.50
C ALA A 86 -2.07 12.96 -8.65
N ARG A 87 -3.08 13.17 -7.79
CA ARG A 87 -3.91 14.39 -7.83
C ARG A 87 -3.25 15.57 -7.13
N THR A 88 -2.52 15.30 -6.07
CA THR A 88 -1.97 16.37 -5.19
C THR A 88 -0.46 16.49 -5.28
N GLY A 89 0.23 15.46 -5.80
CA GLY A 89 1.68 15.35 -5.76
C GLY A 89 2.26 15.08 -4.37
N ASN A 90 1.40 14.87 -3.36
CA ASN A 90 1.86 14.63 -2.00
C ASN A 90 2.41 13.22 -1.85
N LEU A 91 3.48 13.09 -1.06
CA LEU A 91 4.01 11.80 -0.65
C LEU A 91 2.94 11.04 0.14
N TYR A 92 2.64 9.83 -0.29
CA TYR A 92 1.67 8.93 0.32
C TYR A 92 2.31 7.79 1.10
N ASP A 93 3.39 7.22 0.55
CA ASP A 93 4.11 6.12 1.18
C ASP A 93 5.58 6.19 0.83
N ARG A 94 6.42 5.70 1.73
CA ARG A 94 7.85 5.57 1.50
C ARG A 94 8.40 4.38 2.23
N VAL A 95 9.22 3.59 1.54
CA VAL A 95 9.96 2.49 2.12
C VAL A 95 11.36 2.46 1.53
N ASP A 96 12.36 2.27 2.39
CA ASP A 96 13.74 2.09 1.99
C ASP A 96 14.15 0.63 2.26
N LEU A 97 14.85 0.01 1.32
CA LEU A 97 15.54 -1.25 1.49
C LEU A 97 17.04 -0.97 1.40
N VAL A 98 17.76 -1.27 2.46
CA VAL A 98 19.20 -1.04 2.56
C VAL A 98 19.91 -2.38 2.58
N LYS A 99 20.76 -2.63 1.59
CA LYS A 99 21.65 -3.79 1.54
C LYS A 99 22.93 -3.43 2.30
N GLY A 100 23.04 -3.90 3.54
CA GLY A 100 24.27 -3.74 4.31
C GLY A 100 25.38 -4.69 3.86
N MET A 101 26.58 -4.52 4.44
CA MET A 101 27.73 -5.41 4.21
C MET A 101 27.50 -6.86 4.69
N HIS A 102 26.39 -7.14 5.37
CA HIS A 102 26.01 -8.45 5.89
C HIS A 102 24.72 -8.91 5.21
N ASP A 103 24.59 -10.21 5.00
CA ASP A 103 23.62 -10.94 4.15
C ASP A 103 22.12 -10.66 4.33
N HIS A 104 21.70 -9.72 5.17
CA HIS A 104 20.30 -9.46 5.42
C HIS A 104 19.94 -7.97 5.16
N PRO A 105 19.24 -7.68 4.06
CA PRO A 105 18.78 -6.33 3.79
C PRO A 105 17.81 -5.85 4.88
N THR A 106 17.91 -4.57 5.25
CA THR A 106 17.03 -3.92 6.22
C THR A 106 15.95 -3.13 5.51
N ILE A 107 14.69 -3.38 5.86
CA ILE A 107 13.55 -2.61 5.36
C ILE A 107 13.16 -1.57 6.41
N ILE A 108 13.16 -0.29 6.01
CA ILE A 108 12.80 0.85 6.84
C ILE A 108 11.49 1.44 6.32
N ASP A 109 10.42 1.29 7.08
CA ASP A 109 9.12 1.89 6.77
C ASP A 109 9.10 3.36 7.21
N ARG A 110 9.18 4.24 6.23
CA ARG A 110 9.15 5.70 6.44
C ARG A 110 7.78 6.31 6.17
N GLY A 111 6.86 5.51 5.65
CA GLY A 111 5.49 5.95 5.36
C GLY A 111 4.50 5.72 6.51
N LYS A 112 4.91 5.05 7.58
CA LYS A 112 4.02 4.61 8.68
C LYS A 112 3.21 5.74 9.33
N ASP A 113 3.75 6.95 9.38
CA ASP A 113 3.13 8.10 10.03
C ASP A 113 2.29 8.96 9.05
N ILE A 114 2.30 8.63 7.75
CA ILE A 114 1.48 9.30 6.74
C ILE A 114 0.07 8.70 6.77
N PRO A 115 -1.01 9.50 6.91
CA PRO A 115 -2.37 8.99 6.95
C PRO A 115 -2.75 8.21 5.69
N GLU A 116 -3.46 7.10 5.84
CA GLU A 116 -3.99 6.34 4.71
C GLU A 116 -5.16 7.07 4.04
N ILE A 117 -5.18 7.08 2.70
CA ILE A 117 -6.28 7.60 1.89
C ILE A 117 -7.24 6.44 1.64
N LEU A 118 -8.40 6.50 2.29
CA LEU A 118 -9.45 5.47 2.21
C LEU A 118 -10.78 6.13 1.83
N ASP A 119 -10.74 6.87 0.73
CA ASP A 119 -11.89 7.64 0.24
C ASP A 119 -12.72 6.75 -0.71
N PHE A 120 -13.97 6.54 -0.35
CA PHE A 120 -14.91 5.80 -1.17
C PHE A 120 -16.33 6.29 -0.92
N THR A 121 -17.00 6.69 -1.99
CA THR A 121 -18.41 7.10 -1.96
C THR A 121 -19.25 6.00 -2.60
N PRO A 122 -20.12 5.32 -1.85
CA PRO A 122 -20.99 4.30 -2.39
C PRO A 122 -22.05 4.92 -3.32
N ARG A 123 -22.31 4.27 -4.44
CA ARG A 123 -23.42 4.66 -5.34
C ARG A 123 -24.74 4.37 -4.65
N PRO A 124 -25.73 5.27 -4.75
CA PRO A 124 -27.07 5.05 -4.18
C PRO A 124 -27.66 3.72 -4.64
N GLY A 125 -28.22 2.95 -3.72
CA GLY A 125 -28.87 1.66 -4.00
C GLY A 125 -27.93 0.50 -4.35
N ASN A 126 -26.63 0.71 -4.45
CA ASN A 126 -25.67 -0.36 -4.76
C ASN A 126 -25.24 -1.10 -3.48
N LYS A 127 -25.79 -2.29 -3.26
CA LYS A 127 -25.51 -3.13 -2.08
C LYS A 127 -24.03 -3.50 -1.94
N LYS A 128 -23.33 -3.73 -3.07
CA LYS A 128 -21.89 -4.08 -3.04
C LYS A 128 -21.02 -2.89 -2.62
N ASP A 129 -21.40 -1.68 -3.03
CA ASP A 129 -20.71 -0.45 -2.63
C ASP A 129 -20.95 -0.16 -1.14
N ALA A 130 -22.18 -0.34 -0.66
CA ALA A 130 -22.50 -0.20 0.76
C ALA A 130 -21.68 -1.17 1.63
N ALA A 131 -21.61 -2.43 1.24
CA ALA A 131 -20.81 -3.43 1.94
C ALA A 131 -19.31 -3.11 1.91
N PHE A 132 -18.79 -2.51 0.84
CA PHE A 132 -17.41 -2.07 0.76
C PHE A 132 -17.14 -0.87 1.66
N ALA A 133 -18.05 0.11 1.71
CA ALA A 133 -17.96 1.25 2.62
C ALA A 133 -17.95 0.81 4.10
N GLU A 134 -18.74 -0.21 4.46
CA GLU A 134 -18.70 -0.81 5.81
C GLU A 134 -17.34 -1.44 6.11
N ARG A 135 -16.76 -2.17 5.17
CA ARG A 135 -15.42 -2.74 5.37
C ARG A 135 -14.36 -1.67 5.56
N ILE A 136 -14.44 -0.55 4.83
CA ILE A 136 -13.56 0.60 5.05
C ILE A 136 -13.72 1.15 6.47
N ARG A 137 -14.95 1.30 6.96
CA ARG A 137 -15.21 1.77 8.33
C ARG A 137 -14.63 0.83 9.38
N ALA A 138 -14.84 -0.46 9.22
CA ALA A 138 -14.29 -1.48 10.12
C ALA A 138 -12.74 -1.47 10.12
N TYR A 139 -12.12 -1.35 8.95
CA TYR A 139 -10.67 -1.25 8.82
C TYR A 139 -10.12 0.00 9.52
N LYS A 140 -10.75 1.18 9.30
CA LYS A 140 -10.37 2.42 9.98
C LYS A 140 -10.47 2.29 11.52
N ALA A 141 -11.55 1.70 12.01
CA ALA A 141 -11.75 1.47 13.44
C ALA A 141 -10.69 0.54 14.03
N LYS A 142 -10.36 -0.56 13.32
CA LYS A 142 -9.31 -1.51 13.74
C LYS A 142 -7.92 -0.85 13.83
N LYS A 143 -7.60 0.06 12.92
CA LYS A 143 -6.33 0.81 12.91
C LYS A 143 -6.34 2.05 13.82
N GLY A 144 -7.43 2.35 14.52
CA GLY A 144 -7.57 3.56 15.34
C GLY A 144 -7.60 4.85 14.52
N LEU A 145 -7.89 4.77 13.21
CA LEU A 145 -7.97 5.93 12.32
C LEU A 145 -9.29 6.65 12.54
N LYS A 146 -9.24 7.89 13.04
CA LYS A 146 -10.43 8.72 13.23
C LYS A 146 -11.10 9.02 11.87
N PRO A 147 -12.45 8.97 11.79
CA PRO A 147 -13.15 9.41 10.59
C PRO A 147 -12.85 10.89 10.33
N LYS A 148 -12.59 11.25 9.06
CA LYS A 148 -12.50 12.66 8.68
C LYS A 148 -13.82 13.34 9.04
N SER A 149 -13.77 14.43 9.81
CA SER A 149 -14.92 15.28 10.02
C SER A 149 -15.37 15.83 8.67
N VAL A 150 -16.59 15.53 8.27
CA VAL A 150 -17.20 16.17 7.10
C VAL A 150 -17.56 17.58 7.51
N ASN A 151 -16.69 18.55 7.22
CA ASN A 151 -17.10 19.95 7.26
C ASN A 151 -18.17 20.16 6.18
N ARG A 152 -19.43 20.11 6.58
CA ARG A 152 -20.52 20.70 5.81
C ARG A 152 -20.36 22.21 5.95
N SER A 153 -19.66 22.84 5.02
CA SER A 153 -19.81 24.26 4.77
C SER A 153 -21.22 24.47 4.19
N LEU A 154 -22.05 25.20 4.90
CA LEU A 154 -23.32 25.74 4.44
C LEU A 154 -23.10 26.75 3.31
#